data_bcb46da9f76581f2da2be041d385d4c1
#
_entry.id   bcb46da9f76581f2da2be041d385d4c1
#
_cell.length_a   1.000
_cell.length_b   1.000
_cell.length_c   1.000
_cell.angle_alpha   90.00
_cell.angle_beta   90.00
_cell.angle_gamma   90.00
#
_symmetry.space_group_name_H-M   'P 1'
#
loop_
_entity.id
_entity.type
_entity.pdbx_description
1 polymer ?
#
loop_
_entity_poly.entity_id
_entity_poly.type
_entity_poly.pdbx_seq_one_letter_code
_entity_poly.pdbx_strand_id
1 'polypeptide(L)'
;MNKADVQFKKAIQKILNDGVWDKNPRPVWSDGTPAHSKFLTQYVERYDISKNEFPITTIKPTAWKTGIREMFWIYQEQSNDLNIARDKYGINWWDDWNVGDNSIGYRYGHTVKRYDLMNKLLNDIINNPYGRRHIISLWQEEEFTDETLGLNPCAFQTLWSVRDEYLDCTLIQRSNDVVAAYNINNIQYVALMMMVAHHCNLKPGKFVRYVQNIHIYDRHIPVAEQFLEREVSESQPKLIFEPKSNNFYDFTIKDFHILDYDPYENIKIDIAI
;
A
#
# COMPACT_ATOMS: atom_id res chain seq x y z
N MET A 1 -18.24 13.51 5.28
CA MET A 1 -18.36 12.21 4.56
C MET A 1 -16.98 11.69 4.24
N ASN A 2 -16.66 10.46 4.64
CA ASN A 2 -15.36 9.84 4.39
C ASN A 2 -15.17 9.52 2.90
N LYS A 3 -14.23 10.21 2.27
CA LYS A 3 -13.91 10.00 0.84
C LYS A 3 -13.40 8.59 0.56
N ALA A 4 -12.65 7.98 1.47
CA ALA A 4 -12.14 6.63 1.30
C ALA A 4 -13.26 5.58 1.31
N ASP A 5 -14.32 5.76 2.13
CA ASP A 5 -15.50 4.90 2.11
C ASP A 5 -16.21 4.96 0.76
N VAL A 6 -16.40 6.18 0.24
CA VAL A 6 -17.03 6.39 -1.07
C VAL A 6 -16.22 5.72 -2.18
N GLN A 7 -14.90 5.89 -2.18
CA GLN A 7 -14.01 5.27 -3.18
C GLN A 7 -14.00 3.74 -3.06
N PHE A 8 -13.98 3.22 -1.83
CA PHE A 8 -14.00 1.77 -1.57
C PHE A 8 -15.28 1.12 -2.09
N LYS A 9 -16.44 1.67 -1.72
CA LYS A 9 -17.74 1.17 -2.23
C LYS A 9 -17.84 1.29 -3.75
N LYS A 10 -17.36 2.39 -4.32
CA LYS A 10 -17.33 2.59 -5.77
C LYS A 10 -16.45 1.54 -6.48
N ALA A 11 -15.29 1.19 -5.91
CA ALA A 11 -14.43 0.15 -6.46
C ALA A 11 -15.15 -1.20 -6.47
N ILE A 12 -15.73 -1.60 -5.34
CA ILE A 12 -16.53 -2.84 -5.23
C ILE A 12 -17.65 -2.85 -6.26
N GLN A 13 -18.47 -1.81 -6.29
CA GLN A 13 -19.64 -1.74 -7.18
C GLN A 13 -19.25 -1.83 -8.65
N LYS A 14 -18.19 -1.13 -9.06
CA LYS A 14 -17.67 -1.21 -10.43
C LYS A 14 -17.18 -2.62 -10.78
N ILE A 15 -16.45 -3.29 -9.88
CA ILE A 15 -15.98 -4.66 -10.12
C ILE A 15 -17.17 -5.61 -10.25
N LEU A 16 -18.15 -5.50 -9.34
CA LEU A 16 -19.34 -6.36 -9.38
C LEU A 16 -20.19 -6.16 -10.64
N ASN A 17 -20.31 -4.92 -11.13
CA ASN A 17 -21.15 -4.60 -12.29
C ASN A 17 -20.40 -4.84 -13.62
N ASP A 18 -19.20 -4.26 -13.76
CA ASP A 18 -18.49 -4.11 -15.03
C ASP A 18 -17.28 -5.04 -15.16
N GLY A 19 -16.87 -5.70 -14.07
CA GLY A 19 -15.70 -6.57 -14.05
C GLY A 19 -15.88 -7.85 -14.87
N VAL A 20 -14.78 -8.37 -15.37
CA VAL A 20 -14.71 -9.65 -16.09
C VAL A 20 -14.04 -10.71 -15.23
N TRP A 21 -14.45 -11.98 -15.40
CA TRP A 21 -13.82 -13.10 -14.73
C TRP A 21 -12.52 -13.50 -15.43
N ASP A 22 -11.51 -13.83 -14.64
CA ASP A 22 -10.34 -14.50 -15.18
C ASP A 22 -10.68 -15.92 -15.66
N LYS A 23 -9.77 -16.49 -16.47
CA LYS A 23 -9.94 -17.85 -17.02
C LYS A 23 -9.00 -18.86 -16.41
N ASN A 24 -7.80 -18.44 -16.05
CA ASN A 24 -6.73 -19.30 -15.56
C ASN A 24 -6.02 -18.63 -14.37
N PRO A 25 -6.63 -18.60 -13.18
CA PRO A 25 -6.02 -18.00 -12.02
C PRO A 25 -4.77 -18.75 -11.59
N ARG A 26 -3.71 -18.02 -11.24
CA ARG A 26 -2.55 -18.60 -10.59
C ARG A 26 -2.80 -18.89 -9.11
N PRO A 27 -3.46 -17.98 -8.35
CA PRO A 27 -3.71 -18.23 -6.93
C PRO A 27 -4.67 -19.40 -6.72
N VAL A 28 -4.50 -20.03 -5.56
CA VAL A 28 -5.38 -21.11 -5.10
C VAL A 28 -5.88 -20.81 -3.69
N TRP A 29 -7.02 -21.36 -3.34
CA TRP A 29 -7.52 -21.39 -1.97
C TRP A 29 -6.77 -22.45 -1.14
N SER A 30 -6.89 -22.37 0.17
CA SER A 30 -6.26 -23.32 1.10
C SER A 30 -6.63 -24.78 0.85
N ASP A 31 -7.77 -25.05 0.20
CA ASP A 31 -8.21 -26.39 -0.21
C ASP A 31 -7.66 -26.83 -1.59
N GLY A 32 -6.80 -26.02 -2.20
CA GLY A 32 -6.19 -26.29 -3.51
C GLY A 32 -7.08 -25.97 -4.72
N THR A 33 -8.29 -25.46 -4.51
CA THR A 33 -9.15 -25.04 -5.62
C THR A 33 -8.68 -23.72 -6.24
N PRO A 34 -8.82 -23.51 -7.56
CA PRO A 34 -8.47 -22.24 -8.20
C PRO A 34 -9.23 -21.05 -7.59
N ALA A 35 -8.53 -19.99 -7.25
CA ALA A 35 -9.11 -18.76 -6.74
C ALA A 35 -9.41 -17.80 -7.90
N HIS A 36 -10.61 -17.92 -8.49
CA HIS A 36 -11.04 -17.05 -9.57
C HIS A 36 -11.31 -15.64 -9.09
N SER A 37 -10.99 -14.66 -9.91
CA SER A 37 -11.23 -13.25 -9.58
C SER A 37 -12.04 -12.53 -10.66
N LYS A 38 -12.94 -11.67 -10.22
CA LYS A 38 -13.63 -10.69 -11.06
C LYS A 38 -12.85 -9.37 -10.98
N PHE A 39 -12.43 -8.81 -12.10
CA PHE A 39 -11.49 -7.69 -12.11
C PHE A 39 -11.84 -6.60 -13.12
N LEU A 40 -11.31 -5.40 -12.83
CA LEU A 40 -11.22 -4.26 -13.75
C LEU A 40 -9.77 -3.89 -13.98
N THR A 41 -9.50 -3.23 -15.09
CA THR A 41 -8.18 -2.67 -15.41
C THR A 41 -8.16 -1.15 -15.28
N GLN A 42 -6.97 -0.57 -15.07
CA GLN A 42 -6.74 0.88 -15.14
C GLN A 42 -7.58 1.70 -14.15
N TYR A 43 -7.70 1.21 -12.91
CA TYR A 43 -8.42 1.91 -11.86
C TYR A 43 -7.55 3.01 -11.25
N VAL A 44 -8.13 4.20 -11.05
CA VAL A 44 -7.42 5.37 -10.51
C VAL A 44 -8.18 5.98 -9.34
N GLU A 45 -7.44 6.24 -8.27
CA GLU A 45 -7.92 7.00 -7.11
C GLU A 45 -7.07 8.25 -6.89
N ARG A 46 -7.69 9.28 -6.30
CA ARG A 46 -7.03 10.55 -5.99
C ARG A 46 -7.46 11.06 -4.63
N TYR A 47 -6.47 11.45 -3.83
CA TYR A 47 -6.64 12.05 -2.51
C TYR A 47 -5.80 13.32 -2.40
N ASP A 48 -6.36 14.36 -1.79
CA ASP A 48 -5.62 15.59 -1.46
C ASP A 48 -5.28 15.58 0.03
N ILE A 49 -4.07 15.11 0.35
CA ILE A 49 -3.62 14.96 1.73
C ILE A 49 -3.49 16.33 2.41
N SER A 50 -3.18 17.39 1.65
CA SER A 50 -3.15 18.76 2.16
C SER A 50 -4.52 19.25 2.67
N LYS A 51 -5.60 18.57 2.26
CA LYS A 51 -6.99 18.82 2.70
C LYS A 51 -7.50 17.76 3.67
N ASN A 52 -6.62 16.96 4.27
CA ASN A 52 -6.95 15.85 5.15
C ASN A 52 -7.81 14.75 4.51
N GLU A 53 -7.72 14.54 3.20
CA GLU A 53 -8.35 13.43 2.52
C GLU A 53 -7.51 12.16 2.71
N PHE A 54 -7.51 11.58 3.91
CA PHE A 54 -6.71 10.39 4.20
C PHE A 54 -7.40 9.12 3.67
N PRO A 55 -6.66 8.23 2.93
CA PRO A 55 -7.26 7.07 2.26
C PRO A 55 -7.44 5.86 3.18
N ILE A 56 -8.19 6.01 4.27
CA ILE A 56 -8.57 4.90 5.16
C ILE A 56 -10.09 4.78 5.24
N THR A 57 -10.63 3.60 4.89
CA THR A 57 -12.05 3.34 5.01
C THR A 57 -12.44 2.95 6.44
N THR A 58 -13.64 3.35 6.84
CA THR A 58 -14.29 2.87 8.05
C THR A 58 -15.20 1.66 7.78
N ILE A 59 -15.47 1.34 6.51
CA ILE A 59 -16.30 0.18 6.10
C ILE A 59 -15.73 -1.15 6.62
N LYS A 60 -14.43 -1.24 6.76
CA LYS A 60 -13.71 -2.36 7.39
C LYS A 60 -12.48 -1.85 8.12
N PRO A 61 -12.05 -2.52 9.21
CA PRO A 61 -10.83 -2.14 9.89
C PRO A 61 -9.60 -2.44 9.01
N THR A 62 -8.57 -1.63 9.17
CA THR A 62 -7.29 -1.81 8.48
C THR A 62 -6.16 -1.81 9.50
N ALA A 63 -5.24 -2.76 9.37
CA ALA A 63 -4.05 -2.89 10.24
C ALA A 63 -3.02 -1.79 9.92
N TRP A 64 -3.43 -0.53 10.05
CA TRP A 64 -2.65 0.64 9.60
C TRP A 64 -1.28 0.76 10.26
N LYS A 65 -1.17 0.42 11.57
CA LYS A 65 0.12 0.44 12.27
C LYS A 65 1.09 -0.58 11.70
N THR A 66 0.61 -1.79 11.41
CA THR A 66 1.43 -2.83 10.78
C THR A 66 1.83 -2.42 9.36
N GLY A 67 0.90 -1.82 8.62
CA GLY A 67 1.21 -1.28 7.28
C GLY A 67 2.29 -0.21 7.30
N ILE A 68 2.26 0.74 8.25
CA ILE A 68 3.30 1.75 8.38
C ILE A 68 4.64 1.13 8.82
N ARG A 69 4.63 0.14 9.74
CA ARG A 69 5.84 -0.59 10.13
C ARG A 69 6.47 -1.33 8.95
N GLU A 70 5.68 -1.81 8.01
CA GLU A 70 6.20 -2.40 6.78
C GLU A 70 6.96 -1.38 5.92
N MET A 71 6.52 -0.10 5.89
CA MET A 71 7.31 0.96 5.23
C MET A 71 8.66 1.19 5.92
N PHE A 72 8.72 1.07 7.25
CA PHE A 72 10.01 1.12 7.95
C PHE A 72 10.90 -0.07 7.60
N TRP A 73 10.34 -1.28 7.55
CA TRP A 73 11.07 -2.48 7.15
C TRP A 73 11.61 -2.37 5.71
N ILE A 74 10.79 -1.90 4.77
CA ILE A 74 11.17 -1.79 3.35
C ILE A 74 12.12 -0.61 3.11
N TYR A 75 11.83 0.59 3.63
CA TYR A 75 12.49 1.83 3.21
C TYR A 75 13.51 2.39 4.21
N GLN A 76 13.40 2.09 5.51
CA GLN A 76 14.40 2.49 6.50
C GLN A 76 15.40 1.35 6.79
N GLU A 77 14.90 0.16 7.18
CA GLU A 77 15.73 -1.03 7.42
C GLU A 77 16.33 -1.60 6.13
N GLN A 78 15.61 -1.42 5.04
CA GLN A 78 15.98 -1.89 3.70
C GLN A 78 16.28 -3.39 3.68
N SER A 79 15.38 -4.16 4.29
CA SER A 79 15.54 -5.59 4.53
C SER A 79 14.50 -6.42 3.78
N ASN A 80 14.86 -7.67 3.47
CA ASN A 80 13.99 -8.74 2.98
C ASN A 80 13.93 -9.92 3.95
N ASP A 81 14.51 -9.78 5.15
CA ASP A 81 14.58 -10.80 6.20
C ASP A 81 13.26 -10.85 7.00
N LEU A 82 12.61 -12.01 6.99
CA LEU A 82 11.35 -12.25 7.69
C LEU A 82 11.51 -12.29 9.22
N ASN A 83 12.69 -12.63 9.76
CA ASN A 83 12.92 -12.53 11.19
C ASN A 83 12.90 -11.07 11.64
N ILE A 84 13.54 -10.18 10.90
CA ILE A 84 13.48 -8.74 11.17
C ILE A 84 12.05 -8.22 11.06
N ALA A 85 11.31 -8.65 10.02
CA ALA A 85 9.91 -8.28 9.86
C ALA A 85 9.05 -8.67 11.08
N ARG A 86 9.21 -9.90 11.57
CA ARG A 86 8.47 -10.41 12.74
C ARG A 86 8.93 -9.78 14.05
N ASP A 87 10.22 -9.88 14.36
CA ASP A 87 10.75 -9.61 15.69
C ASP A 87 10.82 -8.10 15.97
N LYS A 88 11.22 -7.30 14.99
CA LYS A 88 11.36 -5.86 15.15
C LYS A 88 10.09 -5.10 14.82
N TYR A 89 9.36 -5.52 13.79
CA TYR A 89 8.22 -4.78 13.26
C TYR A 89 6.85 -5.41 13.52
N GLY A 90 6.79 -6.67 14.01
CA GLY A 90 5.54 -7.39 14.26
C GLY A 90 4.74 -7.65 12.98
N ILE A 91 5.43 -7.94 11.88
CA ILE A 91 4.84 -8.21 10.57
C ILE A 91 4.97 -9.70 10.28
N ASN A 92 3.85 -10.39 10.12
CA ASN A 92 3.80 -11.85 9.87
C ASN A 92 3.05 -12.22 8.57
N TRP A 93 2.44 -11.27 7.89
CA TRP A 93 1.69 -11.55 6.67
C TRP A 93 2.55 -11.88 5.42
N TRP A 94 3.88 -11.85 5.56
CA TRP A 94 4.82 -12.27 4.53
C TRP A 94 5.30 -13.71 4.67
N ASP A 95 4.90 -14.42 5.73
CA ASP A 95 5.39 -15.77 6.04
C ASP A 95 5.04 -16.79 4.94
N ASP A 96 3.89 -16.63 4.29
CA ASP A 96 3.44 -17.50 3.18
C ASP A 96 4.27 -17.33 1.89
N TRP A 97 5.07 -16.26 1.80
CA TRP A 97 5.95 -15.98 0.66
C TRP A 97 7.44 -16.13 0.99
N ASN A 98 7.76 -16.98 1.96
CA ASN A 98 9.15 -17.34 2.28
C ASN A 98 9.74 -18.18 1.14
N VAL A 99 10.75 -17.64 0.45
CA VAL A 99 11.44 -18.32 -0.66
C VAL A 99 12.63 -19.17 -0.18
N GLY A 100 12.89 -19.24 1.13
CA GLY A 100 13.99 -19.91 1.78
C GLY A 100 14.76 -18.95 2.69
N ASP A 101 15.48 -19.50 3.67
CA ASP A 101 16.35 -18.77 4.61
C ASP A 101 15.65 -17.60 5.34
N ASN A 102 14.35 -17.74 5.62
CA ASN A 102 13.51 -16.67 6.19
C ASN A 102 13.56 -15.36 5.39
N SER A 103 13.49 -15.45 4.09
CA SER A 103 13.56 -14.31 3.17
C SER A 103 12.40 -14.30 2.18
N ILE A 104 11.97 -13.10 1.77
CA ILE A 104 11.09 -12.91 0.61
C ILE A 104 11.85 -12.82 -0.72
N GLY A 105 13.15 -13.12 -0.73
CA GLY A 105 14.02 -13.03 -1.90
C GLY A 105 14.44 -11.59 -2.23
N TYR A 106 14.95 -11.38 -3.44
CA TYR A 106 15.50 -10.09 -3.88
C TYR A 106 14.38 -9.12 -4.28
N ARG A 107 13.60 -8.71 -3.29
CA ARG A 107 12.40 -7.85 -3.46
C ARG A 107 12.34 -6.77 -2.41
N TYR A 108 11.56 -5.74 -2.68
CA TYR A 108 11.22 -4.68 -1.73
C TYR A 108 12.44 -4.05 -1.04
N GLY A 109 12.67 -4.29 0.24
CA GLY A 109 13.77 -3.69 1.01
C GLY A 109 15.15 -4.05 0.45
N HIS A 110 15.34 -5.27 -0.08
CA HIS A 110 16.58 -5.65 -0.77
C HIS A 110 16.84 -4.73 -1.98
N THR A 111 15.83 -4.52 -2.82
CA THR A 111 15.94 -3.65 -4.01
C THR A 111 16.22 -2.20 -3.60
N VAL A 112 15.54 -1.70 -2.54
CA VAL A 112 15.79 -0.36 -2.00
C VAL A 112 17.27 -0.22 -1.58
N LYS A 113 17.82 -1.19 -0.88
CA LYS A 113 19.21 -1.20 -0.42
C LYS A 113 20.19 -1.30 -1.57
N ARG A 114 19.98 -2.28 -2.46
CA ARG A 114 20.91 -2.59 -3.57
C ARG A 114 21.13 -1.39 -4.48
N TYR A 115 20.07 -0.64 -4.77
CA TYR A 115 20.15 0.51 -5.69
C TYR A 115 20.20 1.85 -4.97
N ASP A 116 20.25 1.86 -3.63
CA ASP A 116 20.28 3.07 -2.79
C ASP A 116 19.10 4.01 -3.11
N LEU A 117 17.93 3.42 -3.34
CA LEU A 117 16.78 4.15 -3.91
C LEU A 117 16.29 5.26 -2.98
N MET A 118 16.30 5.02 -1.66
CA MET A 118 15.74 5.98 -0.71
C MET A 118 16.66 7.21 -0.57
N ASN A 119 17.96 7.02 -0.38
CA ASN A 119 18.88 8.15 -0.28
C ASN A 119 18.94 8.96 -1.57
N LYS A 120 18.90 8.29 -2.73
CA LYS A 120 18.81 8.99 -4.03
C LYS A 120 17.57 9.86 -4.12
N LEU A 121 16.39 9.31 -3.76
CA LEU A 121 15.15 10.08 -3.77
C LEU A 121 15.22 11.31 -2.85
N LEU A 122 15.63 11.13 -1.59
CA LEU A 122 15.72 12.21 -0.61
C LEU A 122 16.67 13.31 -1.07
N ASN A 123 17.87 12.91 -1.52
CA ASN A 123 18.88 13.85 -2.02
C ASN A 123 18.43 14.59 -3.28
N ASP A 124 17.78 13.89 -4.21
CA ASP A 124 17.31 14.49 -5.46
C ASP A 124 16.18 15.50 -5.20
N ILE A 125 15.24 15.20 -4.29
CA ILE A 125 14.17 16.14 -3.91
C ILE A 125 14.77 17.39 -3.25
N ILE A 126 15.76 17.25 -2.37
CA ILE A 126 16.40 18.40 -1.70
C ILE A 126 17.20 19.26 -2.68
N ASN A 127 18.03 18.64 -3.53
CA ASN A 127 18.98 19.35 -4.38
C ASN A 127 18.39 19.80 -5.73
N ASN A 128 17.35 19.14 -6.21
CA ASN A 128 16.67 19.44 -7.46
C ASN A 128 15.15 19.22 -7.36
N PRO A 129 14.44 19.98 -6.53
CA PRO A 129 13.03 19.73 -6.20
C PRO A 129 12.12 19.67 -7.43
N TYR A 130 12.38 20.45 -8.46
CA TYR A 130 11.60 20.45 -9.71
C TYR A 130 12.08 19.45 -10.75
N GLY A 131 12.96 18.52 -10.36
CA GLY A 131 13.41 17.41 -11.20
C GLY A 131 12.23 16.52 -11.63
N ARG A 132 12.37 15.89 -12.80
CA ARG A 132 11.34 14.99 -13.37
C ARG A 132 11.75 13.52 -13.31
N ARG A 133 12.73 13.18 -12.46
CA ARG A 133 13.31 11.83 -12.33
C ARG A 133 13.22 11.29 -10.91
N HIS A 134 12.36 11.88 -10.07
CA HIS A 134 12.12 11.39 -8.72
C HIS A 134 11.24 10.14 -8.80
N ILE A 135 11.87 8.99 -8.99
CA ILE A 135 11.20 7.71 -9.24
C ILE A 135 11.85 6.63 -8.36
N ILE A 136 11.03 5.86 -7.65
CA ILE A 136 11.45 4.57 -7.08
C ILE A 136 10.78 3.47 -7.88
N SER A 137 11.56 2.52 -8.40
CA SER A 137 11.07 1.28 -9.01
C SER A 137 11.58 0.09 -8.22
N LEU A 138 10.65 -0.70 -7.69
CA LEU A 138 10.93 -1.97 -7.01
C LEU A 138 10.84 -3.16 -7.97
N TRP A 139 10.51 -2.92 -9.24
CA TRP A 139 10.44 -3.95 -10.27
C TRP A 139 11.79 -4.09 -10.95
N GLN A 140 12.46 -5.23 -10.68
CA GLN A 140 13.77 -5.57 -11.22
C GLN A 140 13.70 -7.00 -11.77
N GLU A 141 13.39 -7.12 -13.05
CA GLU A 141 13.12 -8.42 -13.71
C GLU A 141 14.23 -9.43 -13.49
N GLU A 142 15.49 -8.98 -13.54
CA GLU A 142 16.67 -9.84 -13.36
C GLU A 142 16.80 -10.44 -11.94
N GLU A 143 16.09 -9.87 -10.96
CA GLU A 143 16.13 -10.33 -9.57
C GLU A 143 15.04 -11.35 -9.25
N PHE A 144 14.06 -11.54 -10.13
CA PHE A 144 12.93 -12.42 -9.90
C PHE A 144 13.20 -13.83 -10.43
N THR A 145 14.20 -14.51 -9.85
CA THR A 145 14.67 -15.83 -10.30
C THR A 145 13.99 -17.00 -9.59
N ASP A 146 13.25 -16.76 -8.52
CA ASP A 146 12.52 -17.75 -7.72
C ASP A 146 11.04 -17.83 -8.13
N GLU A 147 10.77 -18.15 -9.37
CA GLU A 147 9.46 -18.05 -10.04
C GLU A 147 8.28 -18.72 -9.31
N THR A 148 8.54 -19.72 -8.47
CA THR A 148 7.50 -20.57 -7.88
C THR A 148 7.00 -20.12 -6.50
N LEU A 149 7.79 -19.41 -5.71
CA LEU A 149 7.47 -19.11 -4.31
C LEU A 149 7.37 -17.61 -3.99
N GLY A 150 8.08 -16.76 -4.71
CA GLY A 150 8.17 -15.33 -4.39
C GLY A 150 6.99 -14.50 -4.89
N LEU A 151 6.51 -13.58 -4.05
CA LEU A 151 5.52 -12.58 -4.45
C LEU A 151 6.21 -11.33 -4.99
N ASN A 152 6.24 -11.17 -6.31
CA ASN A 152 6.76 -9.97 -6.95
C ASN A 152 5.97 -8.71 -6.53
N PRO A 153 6.61 -7.54 -6.42
CA PRO A 153 5.99 -6.34 -5.90
C PRO A 153 4.65 -6.00 -6.56
N CYS A 154 3.58 -5.90 -5.76
CA CYS A 154 2.28 -5.41 -6.22
C CYS A 154 2.29 -3.88 -6.36
N ALA A 155 2.72 -3.19 -5.32
CA ALA A 155 3.00 -1.76 -5.30
C ALA A 155 4.47 -1.57 -5.72
N PHE A 156 4.72 -1.44 -7.02
CA PHE A 156 6.06 -1.62 -7.56
C PHE A 156 6.76 -0.32 -7.97
N GLN A 157 6.03 0.79 -8.12
CA GLN A 157 6.63 2.04 -8.56
C GLN A 157 5.97 3.24 -7.90
N THR A 158 6.79 4.23 -7.53
CA THR A 158 6.33 5.54 -7.10
C THR A 158 6.99 6.65 -7.92
N LEU A 159 6.20 7.68 -8.25
CA LEU A 159 6.67 8.89 -8.91
C LEU A 159 6.37 10.07 -7.99
N TRP A 160 7.35 10.97 -7.87
CA TRP A 160 7.29 12.08 -6.95
C TRP A 160 7.49 13.41 -7.68
N SER A 161 6.80 14.44 -7.23
CA SER A 161 6.93 15.78 -7.79
C SER A 161 6.75 16.83 -6.71
N VAL A 162 7.60 17.84 -6.74
CA VAL A 162 7.45 19.00 -5.88
C VAL A 162 6.66 20.08 -6.63
N ARG A 163 5.69 20.65 -5.93
CA ARG A 163 4.86 21.75 -6.43
C ARG A 163 4.74 22.79 -5.33
N ASP A 164 5.44 23.90 -5.50
CA ASP A 164 5.60 24.92 -4.46
C ASP A 164 6.17 24.30 -3.16
N GLU A 165 5.43 24.35 -2.08
CA GLU A 165 5.80 23.75 -0.79
C GLU A 165 5.27 22.31 -0.59
N TYR A 166 4.61 21.73 -1.60
CA TYR A 166 3.96 20.41 -1.52
C TYR A 166 4.73 19.35 -2.28
N LEU A 167 4.80 18.16 -1.67
CA LEU A 167 5.25 16.93 -2.31
C LEU A 167 4.04 16.12 -2.74
N ASP A 168 3.90 15.88 -4.04
CA ASP A 168 2.88 15.00 -4.62
C ASP A 168 3.48 13.61 -4.88
N CYS A 169 2.69 12.55 -4.69
CA CYS A 169 3.13 11.16 -4.92
C CYS A 169 2.10 10.40 -5.76
N THR A 170 2.59 9.65 -6.75
CA THR A 170 1.79 8.67 -7.50
C THR A 170 2.31 7.28 -7.24
N LEU A 171 1.44 6.39 -6.76
CA LEU A 171 1.69 4.96 -6.60
C LEU A 171 1.15 4.19 -7.82
N ILE A 172 1.99 3.34 -8.40
CA ILE A 172 1.60 2.40 -9.45
C ILE A 172 1.62 0.98 -8.89
N GLN A 173 0.46 0.32 -8.99
CA GLN A 173 0.26 -1.08 -8.60
C GLN A 173 -0.11 -1.92 -9.82
N ARG A 174 0.49 -3.14 -9.91
CA ARG A 174 0.07 -4.12 -10.92
C ARG A 174 -1.23 -4.83 -10.54
N SER A 175 -1.48 -4.99 -9.24
CA SER A 175 -2.58 -5.82 -8.72
C SER A 175 -3.03 -5.34 -7.34
N ASN A 176 -4.33 -5.43 -7.04
CA ASN A 176 -4.88 -5.18 -5.72
C ASN A 176 -6.18 -5.96 -5.48
N ASP A 177 -6.21 -6.81 -4.46
CA ASP A 177 -7.42 -7.40 -3.90
C ASP A 177 -8.18 -6.37 -3.08
N VAL A 178 -9.38 -6.03 -3.51
CA VAL A 178 -10.21 -4.99 -2.85
C VAL A 178 -10.67 -5.44 -1.47
N VAL A 179 -11.03 -6.69 -1.29
CA VAL A 179 -11.58 -7.17 -0.03
C VAL A 179 -10.48 -7.35 1.02
N ALA A 180 -9.34 -7.93 0.66
CA ALA A 180 -8.24 -8.14 1.59
C ALA A 180 -7.37 -6.90 1.82
N ALA A 181 -6.89 -6.26 0.74
CA ALA A 181 -5.75 -5.36 0.78
C ALA A 181 -6.00 -3.93 0.29
N TYR A 182 -7.24 -3.54 0.00
CA TYR A 182 -7.56 -2.26 -0.66
C TYR A 182 -6.84 -1.04 -0.06
N ASN A 183 -7.00 -0.82 1.24
CA ASN A 183 -6.50 0.39 1.88
C ASN A 183 -5.06 0.30 2.36
N ILE A 184 -4.53 -0.90 2.56
CA ILE A 184 -3.23 -1.04 3.23
C ILE A 184 -2.13 -0.32 2.45
N ASN A 185 -2.05 -0.52 1.13
CA ASN A 185 -1.04 0.15 0.33
C ASN A 185 -1.27 1.67 0.24
N ASN A 186 -2.52 2.15 0.25
CA ASN A 186 -2.80 3.58 0.28
C ASN A 186 -2.23 4.23 1.56
N ILE A 187 -2.49 3.62 2.71
CA ILE A 187 -2.01 4.09 4.01
C ILE A 187 -0.48 4.08 4.05
N GLN A 188 0.12 2.99 3.60
CA GLN A 188 1.56 2.79 3.54
C GLN A 188 2.24 3.91 2.76
N TYR A 189 1.79 4.16 1.55
CA TYR A 189 2.44 5.12 0.67
C TYR A 189 2.09 6.57 0.99
N VAL A 190 0.94 6.85 1.62
CA VAL A 190 0.67 8.17 2.21
C VAL A 190 1.56 8.42 3.43
N ALA A 191 1.75 7.43 4.31
CA ALA A 191 2.69 7.56 5.43
C ALA A 191 4.13 7.78 4.93
N LEU A 192 4.58 7.00 3.93
CA LEU A 192 5.89 7.22 3.29
C LEU A 192 6.00 8.63 2.70
N MET A 193 4.94 9.12 2.03
CA MET A 193 4.90 10.49 1.49
C MET A 193 5.03 11.55 2.59
N MET A 194 4.36 11.37 3.75
CA MET A 194 4.49 12.28 4.90
C MET A 194 5.91 12.27 5.46
N MET A 195 6.55 11.10 5.56
CA MET A 195 7.93 10.95 6.02
C MET A 195 8.93 11.63 5.08
N VAL A 196 8.81 11.42 3.77
CA VAL A 196 9.66 12.05 2.75
C VAL A 196 9.45 13.56 2.73
N ALA A 197 8.20 14.02 2.75
CA ALA A 197 7.88 15.45 2.78
C ALA A 197 8.51 16.12 4.00
N HIS A 198 8.35 15.54 5.19
CA HIS A 198 8.92 16.10 6.42
C HIS A 198 10.45 16.18 6.37
N HIS A 199 11.12 15.10 5.94
CA HIS A 199 12.58 15.08 5.79
C HIS A 199 13.08 16.17 4.83
N CYS A 200 12.35 16.40 3.75
CA CYS A 200 12.70 17.40 2.71
C CYS A 200 12.16 18.81 3.02
N ASN A 201 11.61 19.05 4.22
CA ASN A 201 10.99 20.34 4.60
C ASN A 201 9.87 20.78 3.65
N LEU A 202 9.06 19.82 3.20
CA LEU A 202 7.88 19.99 2.37
C LEU A 202 6.61 19.57 3.11
N LYS A 203 5.45 19.91 2.56
CA LYS A 203 4.13 19.48 3.04
C LYS A 203 3.61 18.33 2.17
N PRO A 204 2.89 17.33 2.72
CA PRO A 204 2.23 16.33 1.89
C PRO A 204 1.15 16.99 1.03
N GLY A 205 1.20 16.73 -0.27
CA GLY A 205 0.30 17.28 -1.28
C GLY A 205 -0.76 16.28 -1.74
N LYS A 206 -0.76 15.96 -3.04
CA LYS A 206 -1.72 15.04 -3.64
C LYS A 206 -1.15 13.63 -3.74
N PHE A 207 -1.99 12.65 -3.42
CA PHE A 207 -1.69 11.24 -3.61
C PHE A 207 -2.59 10.65 -4.69
N VAL A 208 -1.98 9.99 -5.68
CA VAL A 208 -2.69 9.26 -6.73
C VAL A 208 -2.28 7.81 -6.68
N ARG A 209 -3.26 6.89 -6.70
CA ARG A 209 -3.02 5.46 -6.89
C ARG A 209 -3.56 5.03 -8.24
N TYR A 210 -2.72 4.41 -9.05
CA TYR A 210 -3.08 3.68 -10.25
C TYR A 210 -2.96 2.19 -10.00
N VAL A 211 -4.00 1.43 -10.32
CA VAL A 211 -4.03 -0.03 -10.20
C VAL A 211 -4.35 -0.64 -11.56
N GLN A 212 -3.40 -1.44 -12.10
CA GLN A 212 -3.58 -2.08 -13.40
C GLN A 212 -4.66 -3.16 -13.37
N ASN A 213 -4.69 -3.98 -12.30
CA ASN A 213 -5.71 -5.01 -12.09
C ASN A 213 -6.25 -4.88 -10.66
N ILE A 214 -7.48 -4.37 -10.53
CA ILE A 214 -8.21 -4.32 -9.26
C ILE A 214 -9.30 -5.38 -9.27
N HIS A 215 -9.36 -6.24 -8.23
CA HIS A 215 -10.19 -7.44 -8.28
C HIS A 215 -10.83 -7.83 -6.95
N ILE A 216 -11.83 -8.71 -7.05
CA ILE A 216 -12.47 -9.41 -5.94
C ILE A 216 -12.45 -10.90 -6.28
N TYR A 217 -11.95 -11.72 -5.37
CA TYR A 217 -11.99 -13.18 -5.51
C TYR A 217 -13.41 -13.72 -5.37
N ASP A 218 -13.68 -14.87 -6.00
CA ASP A 218 -14.98 -15.51 -6.04
C ASP A 218 -15.59 -15.72 -4.64
N ARG A 219 -14.83 -16.27 -3.68
CA ARG A 219 -15.29 -16.47 -2.30
C ARG A 219 -15.47 -15.18 -1.51
N HIS A 220 -14.94 -14.07 -2.00
CA HIS A 220 -15.07 -12.76 -1.36
C HIS A 220 -16.31 -11.96 -1.85
N ILE A 221 -17.00 -12.41 -2.90
CA ILE A 221 -18.17 -11.70 -3.44
C ILE A 221 -19.22 -11.43 -2.34
N PRO A 222 -19.64 -12.42 -1.52
CA PRO A 222 -20.64 -12.18 -0.48
C PRO A 222 -20.20 -11.15 0.58
N VAL A 223 -18.89 -11.11 0.88
CA VAL A 223 -18.33 -10.12 1.83
C VAL A 223 -18.30 -8.73 1.19
N ALA A 224 -17.96 -8.64 -0.08
CA ALA A 224 -17.99 -7.38 -0.82
C ALA A 224 -19.41 -6.79 -0.89
N GLU A 225 -20.42 -7.62 -1.07
CA GLU A 225 -21.83 -7.21 -1.04
C GLU A 225 -22.24 -6.67 0.35
N GLN A 226 -21.84 -7.34 1.45
CA GLN A 226 -22.04 -6.84 2.81
C GLN A 226 -21.36 -5.49 3.05
N PHE A 227 -20.17 -5.26 2.48
CA PHE A 227 -19.51 -3.94 2.57
C PHE A 227 -20.31 -2.84 1.86
N LEU A 228 -21.03 -3.15 0.80
CA LEU A 228 -21.91 -2.18 0.13
C LEU A 228 -23.13 -1.79 0.97
N GLU A 229 -23.58 -2.63 1.89
CA GLU A 229 -24.70 -2.34 2.78
C GLU A 229 -24.31 -1.40 3.94
N ARG A 230 -23.01 -1.38 4.35
CA ARG A 230 -22.53 -0.51 5.43
C ARG A 230 -22.61 0.96 5.05
N GLU A 231 -22.95 1.81 6.01
CA GLU A 231 -23.06 3.26 5.77
C GLU A 231 -21.68 3.91 5.64
N VAL A 232 -21.62 4.96 4.85
CA VAL A 232 -20.43 5.82 4.72
C VAL A 232 -20.35 6.72 5.94
N SER A 233 -19.18 6.80 6.58
CA SER A 233 -18.96 7.65 7.73
C SER A 233 -19.09 9.14 7.37
N GLU A 234 -19.74 9.90 8.24
CA GLU A 234 -19.80 11.38 8.15
C GLU A 234 -18.42 12.00 8.51
N SER A 235 -17.65 11.38 9.40
CA SER A 235 -16.32 11.85 9.76
C SER A 235 -15.26 11.43 8.73
N GLN A 236 -14.26 12.28 8.54
CA GLN A 236 -13.09 11.99 7.72
C GLN A 236 -11.90 11.69 8.64
N PRO A 237 -11.45 10.43 8.72
CA PRO A 237 -10.27 10.10 9.51
C PRO A 237 -9.03 10.87 9.04
N LYS A 238 -8.15 11.22 9.99
CA LYS A 238 -6.93 11.96 9.71
C LYS A 238 -5.72 11.21 10.24
N LEU A 239 -4.73 10.98 9.40
CA LEU A 239 -3.42 10.53 9.85
C LEU A 239 -2.60 11.74 10.26
N ILE A 240 -2.17 11.74 11.50
CA ILE A 240 -1.29 12.77 12.06
C ILE A 240 0.12 12.20 12.15
N PHE A 241 1.11 12.99 11.76
CA PHE A 241 2.52 12.64 11.81
C PHE A 241 3.29 13.77 12.51
N GLU A 242 3.79 13.50 13.73
CA GLU A 242 4.45 14.45 14.61
C GLU A 242 5.80 13.89 15.09
N PRO A 243 6.80 13.81 14.22
CA PRO A 243 8.10 13.28 14.59
C PRO A 243 8.92 14.32 15.38
N LYS A 244 9.84 13.82 16.22
CA LYS A 244 10.80 14.66 16.95
C LYS A 244 12.08 14.94 16.15
N SER A 245 12.40 14.10 15.19
CA SER A 245 13.56 14.23 14.30
C SER A 245 13.10 14.72 12.92
N ASN A 246 14.01 15.35 12.19
CA ASN A 246 13.82 15.67 10.78
C ASN A 246 14.48 14.62 9.86
N ASN A 247 15.13 13.59 10.42
CA ASN A 247 15.79 12.58 9.63
C ASN A 247 14.83 11.42 9.34
N PHE A 248 14.69 11.06 8.07
CA PHE A 248 13.84 9.96 7.59
C PHE A 248 14.05 8.64 8.34
N TYR A 249 15.31 8.33 8.69
CA TYR A 249 15.68 7.07 9.32
C TYR A 249 15.41 7.00 10.84
N ASP A 250 15.02 8.10 11.46
CA ASP A 250 14.71 8.17 12.89
C ASP A 250 13.21 8.03 13.20
N PHE A 251 12.35 8.10 12.19
CA PHE A 251 10.91 8.03 12.38
C PHE A 251 10.47 6.66 12.85
N THR A 252 9.44 6.65 13.69
CA THR A 252 8.90 5.47 14.33
C THR A 252 7.37 5.44 14.26
N ILE A 253 6.78 4.30 14.57
CA ILE A 253 5.31 4.17 14.63
C ILE A 253 4.67 5.06 15.71
N LYS A 254 5.45 5.52 16.70
CA LYS A 254 4.96 6.41 17.77
C LYS A 254 4.71 7.83 17.28
N ASP A 255 5.30 8.21 16.14
CA ASP A 255 5.13 9.52 15.52
C ASP A 255 3.83 9.61 14.71
N PHE A 256 3.11 8.48 14.58
CA PHE A 256 1.84 8.39 13.86
C PHE A 256 0.67 8.08 14.78
N HIS A 257 -0.43 8.79 14.57
CA HIS A 257 -1.72 8.46 15.16
C HIS A 257 -2.86 8.84 14.21
N ILE A 258 -4.01 8.18 14.36
CA ILE A 258 -5.19 8.47 13.56
C ILE A 258 -6.26 9.07 14.46
N LEU A 259 -6.84 10.18 14.01
CA LEU A 259 -8.00 10.81 14.63
C LEU A 259 -9.28 10.43 13.87
N ASP A 260 -10.39 10.39 14.58
CA ASP A 260 -11.74 10.19 14.05
C ASP A 260 -11.89 8.87 13.23
N TYR A 261 -11.21 7.81 13.67
CA TYR A 261 -11.25 6.51 13.02
C TYR A 261 -12.03 5.49 13.85
N ASP A 262 -13.26 5.25 13.46
CA ASP A 262 -14.18 4.28 14.08
C ASP A 262 -14.71 3.34 12.99
N PRO A 263 -13.99 2.26 12.66
CA PRO A 263 -14.40 1.32 11.63
C PRO A 263 -15.45 0.32 12.11
N TYR A 264 -16.26 -0.17 11.18
CA TYR A 264 -17.11 -1.34 11.40
C TYR A 264 -16.29 -2.56 11.83
N GLU A 265 -16.98 -3.54 12.41
CA GLU A 265 -16.38 -4.82 12.80
C GLU A 265 -15.73 -5.55 11.61
N ASN A 266 -14.66 -6.28 11.89
CA ASN A 266 -13.97 -7.07 10.89
C ASN A 266 -14.81 -8.28 10.47
N ILE A 267 -14.83 -8.56 9.18
CA ILE A 267 -15.34 -9.82 8.63
C ILE A 267 -14.13 -10.69 8.31
N LYS A 268 -14.09 -11.88 8.90
CA LYS A 268 -13.01 -12.84 8.64
C LYS A 268 -13.13 -13.38 7.21
N ILE A 269 -12.03 -13.37 6.50
CA ILE A 269 -11.91 -13.89 5.12
C ILE A 269 -10.74 -14.85 5.02
N ASP A 270 -10.82 -15.79 4.09
CA ASP A 270 -9.69 -16.61 3.68
C ASP A 270 -8.82 -15.84 2.70
N ILE A 271 -7.53 -16.16 2.61
CA ILE A 271 -6.60 -15.54 1.66
C ILE A 271 -6.26 -16.55 0.57
N ALA A 272 -6.33 -16.11 -0.67
CA ALA A 272 -5.84 -16.87 -1.82
C ALA A 272 -4.34 -16.64 -2.01
N ILE A 273 -3.57 -17.70 -2.22
CA ILE A 273 -2.09 -17.68 -2.34
C ILE A 273 -1.66 -18.18 -3.72
#